data_1bf2b56d2bdf68a447493e92466b99c9
#
_entry.id   1bf2b56d2bdf68a447493e92466b99c9
#
_cell.length_a   1.000
_cell.length_b   1.000
_cell.length_c   1.000
_cell.angle_alpha   90.00
_cell.angle_beta   90.00
_cell.angle_gamma   90.00
#
_symmetry.space_group_name_H-M   'P 1'
#
loop_
_entity.id
_entity.type
_entity.pdbx_description
1 polymer ?
#
loop_
_entity_poly.entity_id
_entity_poly.type
_entity_poly.pdbx_seq_one_letter_code
_entity_poly.pdbx_strand_id
1 'polypeptide(L)'
;MEKKGSKISNSKRGFLKGLGSVAAATPIIGSMFGSKDADAAKSDHEMYLRGTYFESCTCDTICPCLLLLDPTQGFCKAFLTWNIEEGFVGNVDVSGLNVSMWLNAPQNLLKGQFEMAVYIDQRANSAQFDALRTAYHGGYGGHLGVIASLGKGAEGAPREYLPTKKAKITYMVNSPTRHVIVEGIAENIMEQLGGAQGRPVKVHDTPLAVAPPFPITVSKASKLTYNDHGISHSWEGGNGLSSPFVYRDGANKQEAIEV
;
A
#
# COMPACT_ATOMS: atom_id res chain seq x y z
N MET A 1 -16.46 -10.59 -69.12
CA MET A 1 -17.89 -10.52 -68.76
C MET A 1 -17.94 -10.21 -67.25
N GLU A 2 -18.48 -9.21 -66.73
CA GLU A 2 -19.11 -7.98 -67.13
C GLU A 2 -19.17 -7.11 -65.85
N LYS A 3 -18.97 -5.85 -66.01
CA LYS A 3 -18.98 -4.78 -64.97
C LYS A 3 -20.42 -4.53 -64.51
N LYS A 4 -20.55 -4.05 -63.25
CA LYS A 4 -21.50 -3.03 -62.75
C LYS A 4 -21.05 -2.67 -61.37
N GLY A 5 -20.73 -1.53 -60.96
CA GLY A 5 -20.87 -0.12 -61.32
C GLY A 5 -22.16 0.52 -60.80
N SER A 6 -22.16 1.17 -59.59
CA SER A 6 -23.19 2.12 -59.21
C SER A 6 -22.70 2.89 -57.95
N LYS A 7 -22.34 4.06 -58.07
CA LYS A 7 -22.88 5.43 -58.14
C LYS A 7 -22.99 6.05 -56.73
N ILE A 8 -22.18 7.07 -56.62
CA ILE A 8 -22.09 8.11 -55.62
C ILE A 8 -23.37 8.98 -55.65
N SER A 9 -23.88 9.35 -54.50
CA SER A 9 -24.81 10.47 -54.38
C SER A 9 -24.28 11.50 -53.36
N ASN A 10 -23.79 12.60 -53.86
CA ASN A 10 -23.56 13.86 -53.14
C ASN A 10 -24.91 14.54 -52.87
N SER A 11 -25.13 15.00 -51.66
CA SER A 11 -26.07 16.11 -51.41
C SER A 11 -25.42 17.13 -50.48
N LYS A 12 -25.16 18.32 -51.10
CA LYS A 12 -24.76 19.56 -50.42
C LYS A 12 -25.99 20.31 -49.94
N ARG A 13 -25.83 21.02 -48.86
CA ARG A 13 -26.35 22.34 -48.41
C ARG A 13 -26.82 22.20 -46.95
N GLY A 14 -26.30 23.04 -46.08
CA GLY A 14 -26.53 24.40 -45.84
C GLY A 14 -25.68 24.99 -44.70
N PHE A 15 -25.29 26.16 -45.03
CA PHE A 15 -24.47 27.12 -44.29
C PHE A 15 -25.29 27.83 -43.23
N LEU A 16 -24.86 27.90 -41.98
CA LEU A 16 -25.25 28.97 -41.07
C LEU A 16 -24.13 29.28 -40.07
N LYS A 17 -23.68 30.54 -40.13
CA LYS A 17 -22.73 31.17 -39.22
C LYS A 17 -23.39 31.41 -37.86
N GLY A 18 -22.68 31.09 -36.78
CA GLY A 18 -22.97 31.52 -35.43
C GLY A 18 -21.68 31.66 -34.66
N LEU A 19 -21.15 32.87 -34.56
CA LEU A 19 -20.08 33.24 -33.64
C LEU A 19 -20.64 33.16 -32.21
N GLY A 20 -20.16 32.24 -31.44
CA GLY A 20 -20.37 32.17 -30.00
C GLY A 20 -19.05 31.86 -29.35
N SER A 21 -18.50 32.82 -28.61
CA SER A 21 -17.31 32.68 -27.77
C SER A 21 -17.58 31.60 -26.71
N VAL A 22 -16.93 30.45 -26.85
CA VAL A 22 -16.91 29.45 -25.80
C VAL A 22 -15.65 29.71 -24.98
N ALA A 23 -15.85 30.28 -23.79
CA ALA A 23 -14.85 30.28 -22.75
C ALA A 23 -14.47 28.84 -22.48
N ALA A 24 -13.20 28.53 -22.61
CA ALA A 24 -12.64 27.24 -22.21
C ALA A 24 -12.78 27.08 -20.69
N ALA A 25 -13.84 26.43 -20.28
CA ALA A 25 -13.92 25.87 -18.92
C ALA A 25 -13.08 24.60 -18.92
N THR A 26 -11.88 24.69 -18.39
CA THR A 26 -11.11 23.53 -17.94
C THR A 26 -11.99 22.74 -16.96
N PRO A 27 -12.28 21.46 -17.20
CA PRO A 27 -12.89 20.66 -16.18
C PRO A 27 -11.87 20.47 -15.06
N ILE A 28 -12.12 21.14 -13.94
CA ILE A 28 -11.55 20.75 -12.65
C ILE A 28 -12.18 19.39 -12.33
N ILE A 29 -11.53 18.31 -12.80
CA ILE A 29 -11.78 16.97 -12.27
C ILE A 29 -10.98 16.91 -10.96
N GLY A 30 -11.47 17.62 -9.98
CA GLY A 30 -10.98 17.63 -8.62
C GLY A 30 -12.10 17.16 -7.69
N SER A 31 -11.90 16.01 -7.08
CA SER A 31 -12.48 15.62 -5.80
C SER A 31 -14.02 15.67 -5.66
N MET A 32 -14.73 14.78 -6.36
CA MET A 32 -16.13 14.48 -6.01
C MET A 32 -16.32 13.10 -5.34
N PHE A 33 -15.26 12.37 -5.04
CA PHE A 33 -15.38 11.03 -4.44
C PHE A 33 -14.85 10.92 -2.99
N GLY A 34 -14.20 11.96 -2.44
CA GLY A 34 -13.50 11.85 -1.17
C GLY A 34 -14.40 11.97 0.08
N SER A 35 -15.31 12.93 0.12
CA SER A 35 -15.99 13.27 1.37
C SER A 35 -17.19 12.38 1.73
N LYS A 36 -17.93 11.90 0.75
CA LYS A 36 -19.13 11.07 1.02
C LYS A 36 -18.79 9.65 1.47
N ASP A 37 -17.71 9.08 0.92
CA ASP A 37 -17.30 7.71 1.28
C ASP A 37 -16.67 7.68 2.67
N ALA A 38 -15.94 8.72 3.06
CA ALA A 38 -15.37 8.84 4.40
C ALA A 38 -16.44 9.12 5.47
N ASP A 39 -17.42 9.98 5.16
CA ASP A 39 -18.53 10.26 6.08
C ASP A 39 -19.43 9.04 6.28
N ALA A 40 -19.70 8.26 5.21
CA ALA A 40 -20.43 7.01 5.30
C ALA A 40 -19.62 5.95 6.08
N ALA A 41 -18.31 5.85 5.83
CA ALA A 41 -17.43 4.95 6.58
C ALA A 41 -17.39 5.29 8.07
N LYS A 42 -17.41 6.58 8.42
CA LYS A 42 -17.36 7.06 9.81
C LYS A 42 -18.61 6.72 10.63
N SER A 43 -19.76 6.46 9.99
CA SER A 43 -20.97 6.03 10.68
C SER A 43 -20.93 4.56 11.12
N ASP A 44 -20.16 3.74 10.42
CA ASP A 44 -20.16 2.28 10.57
C ASP A 44 -18.85 1.72 11.16
N HIS A 45 -17.79 2.54 11.23
CA HIS A 45 -16.45 2.12 11.63
C HIS A 45 -15.82 3.05 12.65
N GLU A 46 -15.05 2.47 13.57
CA GLU A 46 -14.16 3.21 14.48
C GLU A 46 -12.80 3.53 13.84
N MET A 47 -12.43 2.84 12.76
CA MET A 47 -11.22 3.08 11.99
C MET A 47 -11.50 2.91 10.50
N TYR A 48 -11.03 3.86 9.71
CA TYR A 48 -10.99 3.78 8.26
C TYR A 48 -9.72 4.45 7.76
N LEU A 49 -8.92 3.71 6.99
CA LEU A 49 -7.70 4.21 6.37
C LEU A 49 -7.67 3.80 4.91
N ARG A 50 -7.41 4.74 4.01
CA ARG A 50 -7.30 4.51 2.57
C ARG A 50 -6.07 5.22 2.01
N GLY A 51 -5.44 4.59 1.04
CA GLY A 51 -4.29 5.19 0.36
C GLY A 51 -3.50 4.19 -0.45
N THR A 52 -2.20 4.39 -0.50
CA THR A 52 -1.26 3.51 -1.19
C THR A 52 -0.16 3.03 -0.27
N TYR A 53 0.31 1.81 -0.49
CA TYR A 53 1.46 1.29 0.22
C TYR A 53 2.49 0.72 -0.75
N PHE A 54 3.73 0.64 -0.30
CA PHE A 54 4.73 -0.24 -0.87
C PHE A 54 5.71 -0.76 0.18
N GLU A 55 6.32 -1.88 -0.16
CA GLU A 55 7.28 -2.55 0.69
C GLU A 55 8.41 -3.14 -0.12
N SER A 56 9.55 -3.35 0.53
CA SER A 56 10.62 -4.22 0.03
C SER A 56 11.02 -5.21 1.12
N CYS A 57 11.45 -6.38 0.70
CA CYS A 57 11.93 -7.42 1.59
C CYS A 57 13.13 -8.18 0.99
N THR A 58 13.74 -9.01 1.83
CA THR A 58 14.94 -9.79 1.48
C THR A 58 14.67 -10.99 0.56
N CYS A 59 13.40 -11.37 0.34
CA CYS A 59 13.06 -12.48 -0.54
C CYS A 59 13.42 -12.21 -2.00
N ASP A 60 13.62 -13.27 -2.77
CA ASP A 60 13.67 -13.19 -4.22
C ASP A 60 12.31 -12.77 -4.80
N THR A 61 12.33 -12.19 -5.97
CA THR A 61 11.11 -11.79 -6.69
C THR A 61 10.59 -12.99 -7.50
N ILE A 62 9.37 -13.45 -7.34
CA ILE A 62 8.24 -12.92 -6.57
C ILE A 62 8.29 -13.54 -5.17
N CYS A 63 7.96 -12.73 -4.14
CA CYS A 63 8.04 -13.16 -2.75
C CYS A 63 7.20 -14.42 -2.48
N PRO A 64 7.79 -15.54 -2.05
CA PRO A 64 7.06 -16.79 -1.79
C PRO A 64 6.12 -16.68 -0.58
N CYS A 65 6.37 -15.72 0.33
CA CYS A 65 5.50 -15.51 1.49
C CYS A 65 4.06 -15.14 1.10
N LEU A 66 3.83 -14.55 -0.08
CA LEU A 66 2.48 -14.33 -0.61
C LEU A 66 1.65 -15.60 -0.73
N LEU A 67 2.34 -16.74 -0.90
CA LEU A 67 1.75 -18.08 -1.00
C LEU A 67 1.94 -18.90 0.28
N LEU A 68 2.24 -18.25 1.40
CA LEU A 68 2.51 -18.86 2.71
C LEU A 68 3.72 -19.81 2.72
N LEU A 69 4.57 -19.74 1.69
CA LEU A 69 5.78 -20.53 1.59
C LEU A 69 6.92 -19.91 2.42
N ASP A 70 7.98 -20.69 2.64
CA ASP A 70 9.15 -20.21 3.36
C ASP A 70 9.85 -19.08 2.61
N PRO A 71 10.35 -18.04 3.31
CA PRO A 71 11.15 -16.99 2.71
C PRO A 71 12.41 -17.59 2.04
N THR A 72 12.78 -17.07 0.86
CA THR A 72 13.93 -17.61 0.08
C THR A 72 15.26 -17.58 0.83
N GLN A 73 15.39 -16.65 1.77
CA GLN A 73 16.59 -16.53 2.60
C GLN A 73 16.49 -17.29 3.93
N GLY A 74 15.38 -18.01 4.17
CA GLY A 74 15.08 -18.64 5.45
C GLY A 74 14.59 -17.66 6.53
N PHE A 75 14.61 -16.36 6.24
CA PHE A 75 14.08 -15.27 7.08
C PHE A 75 13.49 -14.18 6.20
N CYS A 76 12.62 -13.34 6.78
CA CYS A 76 12.09 -12.18 6.10
C CYS A 76 12.45 -10.91 6.88
N LYS A 77 13.18 -10.00 6.25
CA LYS A 77 13.35 -8.62 6.72
C LYS A 77 12.71 -7.71 5.71
N ALA A 78 11.78 -6.89 6.16
CA ALA A 78 10.98 -6.04 5.28
C ALA A 78 10.84 -4.63 5.84
N PHE A 79 10.66 -3.67 4.94
CA PHE A 79 10.31 -2.30 5.28
C PHE A 79 9.09 -1.88 4.48
N LEU A 80 8.00 -1.64 5.18
CA LEU A 80 6.70 -1.29 4.64
C LEU A 80 6.42 0.19 4.88
N THR A 81 5.78 0.87 3.95
CA THR A 81 5.34 2.25 4.14
C THR A 81 3.96 2.47 3.54
N TRP A 82 3.09 3.07 4.32
CA TRP A 82 1.74 3.48 3.92
C TRP A 82 1.67 5.01 3.82
N ASN A 83 1.13 5.49 2.73
CA ASN A 83 0.68 6.86 2.57
C ASN A 83 -0.84 6.88 2.76
N ILE A 84 -1.30 7.46 3.84
CA ILE A 84 -2.73 7.58 4.16
C ILE A 84 -3.26 8.81 3.43
N GLU A 85 -3.96 8.62 2.33
CA GLU A 85 -4.57 9.71 1.56
C GLU A 85 -5.78 10.27 2.30
N GLU A 86 -6.55 9.38 2.91
CA GLU A 86 -7.76 9.70 3.66
C GLU A 86 -7.94 8.68 4.80
N GLY A 87 -8.29 9.15 5.99
CA GLY A 87 -8.54 8.23 7.09
C GLY A 87 -8.80 8.88 8.43
N PHE A 88 -9.45 8.10 9.30
CA PHE A 88 -9.67 8.43 10.70
C PHE A 88 -9.46 7.21 11.59
N VAL A 89 -9.13 7.46 12.85
CA VAL A 89 -9.01 6.48 13.91
C VAL A 89 -9.73 7.04 15.14
N GLY A 90 -10.84 6.43 15.54
CA GLY A 90 -11.80 7.04 16.46
C GLY A 90 -12.30 8.37 15.88
N ASN A 91 -12.18 9.44 16.66
CA ASN A 91 -12.53 10.80 16.22
C ASN A 91 -11.34 11.58 15.65
N VAL A 92 -10.20 10.94 15.44
CA VAL A 92 -8.97 11.59 15.01
C VAL A 92 -8.78 11.44 13.51
N ASP A 93 -8.79 12.56 12.78
CA ASP A 93 -8.41 12.59 11.37
C ASP A 93 -6.89 12.38 11.23
N VAL A 94 -6.49 11.41 10.41
CA VAL A 94 -5.09 11.04 10.15
C VAL A 94 -4.74 11.16 8.66
N SER A 95 -5.58 11.80 7.88
CA SER A 95 -5.40 12.02 6.44
C SER A 95 -4.09 12.77 6.15
N GLY A 96 -3.41 12.38 5.07
CA GLY A 96 -2.17 12.98 4.60
C GLY A 96 -0.93 12.59 5.40
N LEU A 97 -1.03 11.70 6.40
CA LEU A 97 0.10 11.20 7.18
C LEU A 97 0.68 9.91 6.57
N ASN A 98 1.96 9.69 6.84
CA ASN A 98 2.65 8.47 6.49
C ASN A 98 2.92 7.61 7.73
N VAL A 99 2.93 6.30 7.54
CA VAL A 99 3.39 5.33 8.55
C VAL A 99 4.36 4.37 7.90
N SER A 100 5.48 4.08 8.56
CA SER A 100 6.42 3.04 8.11
C SER A 100 6.59 1.98 9.18
N MET A 101 6.94 0.78 8.76
CA MET A 101 7.17 -0.37 9.64
C MET A 101 8.39 -1.16 9.19
N TRP A 102 9.33 -1.37 10.10
CA TRP A 102 10.32 -2.42 10.00
C TRP A 102 9.74 -3.72 10.52
N LEU A 103 10.01 -4.81 9.82
CA LEU A 103 9.61 -6.16 10.20
C LEU A 103 10.79 -7.11 10.02
N ASN A 104 11.09 -7.88 11.06
CA ASN A 104 12.03 -8.98 11.04
C ASN A 104 11.31 -10.24 11.49
N ALA A 105 11.12 -11.18 10.57
CA ALA A 105 10.59 -12.52 10.85
C ALA A 105 11.72 -13.53 10.68
N PRO A 106 12.11 -14.26 11.73
CA PRO A 106 13.29 -15.13 11.69
C PRO A 106 13.09 -16.40 10.86
N GLN A 107 11.87 -16.66 10.39
CA GLN A 107 11.51 -17.87 9.64
C GLN A 107 10.21 -17.62 8.84
N ASN A 108 9.47 -18.69 8.48
CA ASN A 108 8.16 -18.59 7.84
C ASN A 108 7.23 -17.67 8.64
N LEU A 109 6.48 -16.82 7.93
CA LEU A 109 5.65 -15.78 8.56
C LEU A 109 4.56 -16.37 9.49
N LEU A 110 4.07 -17.57 9.19
CA LEU A 110 3.06 -18.23 10.03
C LEU A 110 3.59 -18.68 11.39
N LYS A 111 4.91 -18.79 11.55
CA LYS A 111 5.54 -19.17 12.82
C LYS A 111 5.70 -17.99 13.79
N GLY A 112 5.47 -16.77 13.34
CA GLY A 112 5.52 -15.58 14.18
C GLY A 112 6.93 -15.20 14.63
N GLN A 113 7.06 -14.76 15.88
CA GLN A 113 8.29 -14.25 16.50
C GLN A 113 8.83 -13.00 15.81
N PHE A 114 7.92 -12.14 15.34
CA PHE A 114 8.32 -10.91 14.65
C PHE A 114 8.88 -9.90 15.65
N GLU A 115 9.95 -9.24 15.24
CA GLU A 115 10.42 -7.98 15.77
C GLU A 115 9.97 -6.87 14.84
N MET A 116 9.26 -5.89 15.36
CA MET A 116 8.66 -4.82 14.57
C MET A 116 8.93 -3.45 15.17
N ALA A 117 9.22 -2.45 14.32
CA ALA A 117 9.32 -1.05 14.72
C ALA A 117 8.38 -0.21 13.85
N VAL A 118 7.55 0.61 14.48
CA VAL A 118 6.62 1.51 13.78
C VAL A 118 7.13 2.95 13.85
N TYR A 119 7.09 3.61 12.71
CA TYR A 119 7.45 5.04 12.55
C TYR A 119 6.24 5.80 12.05
N ILE A 120 5.86 6.84 12.77
CA ILE A 120 4.73 7.70 12.44
C ILE A 120 5.26 9.04 11.98
N ASP A 121 4.66 9.58 10.94
CA ASP A 121 5.03 10.87 10.37
C ASP A 121 5.22 11.93 11.46
N GLN A 122 6.33 12.66 11.41
CA GLN A 122 6.63 13.70 12.39
C GLN A 122 5.60 14.85 12.43
N ARG A 123 4.82 15.01 11.33
CA ARG A 123 3.73 16.00 11.25
C ARG A 123 2.53 15.64 12.13
N ALA A 124 2.43 14.40 12.58
CA ALA A 124 1.36 13.97 13.46
C ALA A 124 1.40 14.73 14.80
N ASN A 125 0.26 15.25 15.23
CA ASN A 125 0.10 15.73 16.60
C ASN A 125 0.05 14.55 17.60
N SER A 126 -0.08 14.82 18.90
CA SER A 126 -0.07 13.75 19.91
C SER A 126 -1.26 12.80 19.77
N ALA A 127 -2.47 13.31 19.49
CA ALA A 127 -3.65 12.48 19.31
C ALA A 127 -3.52 11.59 18.06
N GLN A 128 -3.04 12.13 16.95
CA GLN A 128 -2.78 11.39 15.72
C GLN A 128 -1.69 10.31 15.90
N PHE A 129 -0.63 10.64 16.64
CA PHE A 129 0.43 9.69 16.96
C PHE A 129 -0.11 8.49 17.76
N ASP A 130 -0.86 8.75 18.83
CA ASP A 130 -1.41 7.68 19.68
C ASP A 130 -2.45 6.84 18.94
N ALA A 131 -3.30 7.47 18.12
CA ALA A 131 -4.29 6.80 17.29
C ALA A 131 -3.63 5.87 16.28
N LEU A 132 -2.65 6.36 15.51
CA LEU A 132 -1.92 5.55 14.52
C LEU A 132 -1.08 4.45 15.18
N ARG A 133 -0.42 4.75 16.31
CA ARG A 133 0.29 3.71 17.07
C ARG A 133 -0.65 2.59 17.46
N THR A 134 -1.81 2.91 18.03
CA THR A 134 -2.80 1.90 18.42
C THR A 134 -3.27 1.09 17.22
N ALA A 135 -3.58 1.74 16.09
CA ALA A 135 -4.04 1.09 14.88
C ALA A 135 -3.00 0.12 14.31
N TYR A 136 -1.75 0.55 14.14
CA TYR A 136 -0.69 -0.27 13.56
C TYR A 136 -0.13 -1.33 14.52
N HIS A 137 -0.47 -1.25 15.79
CA HIS A 137 -0.27 -2.34 16.77
C HIS A 137 -1.48 -3.32 16.80
N GLY A 138 -2.49 -3.11 15.95
CA GLY A 138 -3.63 -4.02 15.82
C GLY A 138 -4.79 -3.75 16.78
N GLY A 139 -4.78 -2.61 17.50
CA GLY A 139 -5.75 -2.31 18.55
C GLY A 139 -7.20 -2.18 18.08
N TYR A 140 -7.42 -1.85 16.80
CA TYR A 140 -8.75 -1.76 16.19
C TYR A 140 -9.16 -3.03 15.42
N GLY A 141 -8.39 -4.12 15.50
CA GLY A 141 -8.67 -5.33 14.74
C GLY A 141 -8.55 -5.09 13.22
N GLY A 142 -9.51 -5.65 12.45
CA GLY A 142 -9.48 -5.57 11.00
C GLY A 142 -8.18 -6.14 10.41
N HIS A 143 -7.78 -5.66 9.23
CA HIS A 143 -6.59 -6.19 8.57
C HIS A 143 -5.28 -5.84 9.30
N LEU A 144 -5.19 -4.68 9.94
CA LEU A 144 -4.03 -4.34 10.79
C LEU A 144 -3.94 -5.29 12.00
N GLY A 145 -5.09 -5.75 12.54
CA GLY A 145 -5.14 -6.79 13.56
C GLY A 145 -4.62 -8.13 13.05
N VAL A 146 -4.91 -8.49 11.80
CA VAL A 146 -4.35 -9.70 11.16
C VAL A 146 -2.82 -9.60 11.06
N ILE A 147 -2.29 -8.50 10.53
CA ILE A 147 -0.84 -8.26 10.45
C ILE A 147 -0.19 -8.36 11.83
N ALA A 148 -0.80 -7.73 12.83
CA ALA A 148 -0.32 -7.81 14.20
C ALA A 148 -0.39 -9.23 14.78
N SER A 149 -1.38 -10.03 14.40
CA SER A 149 -1.53 -11.42 14.84
C SER A 149 -0.50 -12.34 14.20
N LEU A 150 -0.15 -12.14 12.94
CA LEU A 150 0.92 -12.88 12.26
C LEU A 150 2.24 -12.78 13.04
N GLY A 151 2.52 -11.64 13.65
CA GLY A 151 3.72 -11.47 14.48
C GLY A 151 3.82 -12.45 15.65
N LYS A 152 2.69 -12.99 16.12
CA LYS A 152 2.65 -14.04 17.16
C LYS A 152 2.72 -15.46 16.59
N GLY A 153 2.32 -15.65 15.33
CA GLY A 153 2.17 -16.96 14.70
C GLY A 153 1.02 -17.80 15.28
N ALA A 154 0.76 -18.96 14.67
CA ALA A 154 -0.33 -19.84 15.05
C ALA A 154 -0.20 -20.39 16.50
N GLU A 155 1.02 -20.54 16.99
CA GLU A 155 1.31 -21.07 18.34
C GLU A 155 1.35 -19.96 19.41
N GLY A 156 1.00 -18.71 19.05
CA GLY A 156 1.03 -17.57 19.97
C GLY A 156 2.44 -17.17 20.43
N ALA A 157 3.46 -17.47 19.64
CA ALA A 157 4.83 -17.08 19.91
C ALA A 157 4.95 -15.56 20.17
N PRO A 158 5.88 -15.12 21.03
CA PRO A 158 6.03 -13.70 21.32
C PRO A 158 6.38 -12.91 20.07
N ARG A 159 5.74 -11.75 19.93
CA ARG A 159 6.18 -10.69 19.02
C ARG A 159 6.75 -9.56 19.84
N GLU A 160 7.71 -8.87 19.30
CA GLU A 160 8.29 -7.70 19.92
C GLU A 160 7.95 -6.45 19.12
N TYR A 161 7.28 -5.49 19.77
CA TYR A 161 7.20 -4.13 19.27
C TYR A 161 8.29 -3.30 19.92
N LEU A 162 9.27 -2.89 19.11
CA LEU A 162 10.24 -1.89 19.51
C LEU A 162 9.53 -0.54 19.68
N PRO A 163 10.12 0.39 20.45
CA PRO A 163 9.50 1.70 20.71
C PRO A 163 9.09 2.41 19.43
N THR A 164 7.81 2.76 19.30
CA THR A 164 7.29 3.55 18.19
C THR A 164 7.85 4.98 18.25
N LYS A 165 8.32 5.50 17.13
CA LYS A 165 8.94 6.83 17.03
C LYS A 165 8.22 7.71 16.01
N LYS A 166 8.29 9.02 16.21
CA LYS A 166 8.04 10.00 15.15
C LYS A 166 9.26 10.10 14.25
N ALA A 167 9.02 10.16 12.94
CA ALA A 167 10.08 10.32 11.95
C ALA A 167 9.62 11.18 10.78
N LYS A 168 10.54 11.85 10.12
CA LYS A 168 10.26 12.50 8.85
C LYS A 168 10.25 11.42 7.76
N ILE A 169 9.07 11.19 7.20
CA ILE A 169 8.83 10.18 6.17
C ILE A 169 8.55 10.88 4.85
N THR A 170 9.41 10.68 3.88
CA THR A 170 9.23 11.17 2.51
C THR A 170 8.81 9.99 1.63
N TYR A 171 7.60 10.03 1.11
CA TYR A 171 6.99 9.00 0.27
C TYR A 171 6.87 9.51 -1.17
N MET A 172 7.56 8.87 -2.11
CA MET A 172 7.65 9.30 -3.49
C MET A 172 7.23 8.18 -4.43
N VAL A 173 6.31 8.50 -5.36
CA VAL A 173 5.85 7.62 -6.42
C VAL A 173 6.10 8.29 -7.76
N ASN A 174 7.16 7.88 -8.45
CA ASN A 174 7.52 8.33 -9.79
C ASN A 174 7.59 7.09 -10.69
N SER A 175 6.43 6.65 -11.18
CA SER A 175 6.33 5.41 -11.97
C SER A 175 7.41 5.33 -13.07
N PRO A 176 8.13 4.21 -13.20
CA PRO A 176 7.93 2.93 -12.49
C PRO A 176 8.56 2.85 -11.08
N THR A 177 9.28 3.88 -10.63
CA THR A 177 10.03 3.88 -9.37
C THR A 177 9.16 4.30 -8.18
N ARG A 178 9.40 3.67 -7.03
CA ARG A 178 8.94 4.09 -5.72
C ARG A 178 10.12 4.26 -4.79
N HIS A 179 10.09 5.31 -3.99
CA HIS A 179 11.17 5.64 -3.09
C HIS A 179 10.61 6.19 -1.79
N VAL A 180 11.01 5.62 -0.66
CA VAL A 180 10.75 6.17 0.66
C VAL A 180 12.05 6.44 1.39
N ILE A 181 12.09 7.56 2.10
CA ILE A 181 13.16 7.92 3.03
C ILE A 181 12.52 8.16 4.39
N VAL A 182 12.95 7.42 5.38
CA VAL A 182 12.71 7.73 6.80
C VAL A 182 14.02 8.29 7.34
N GLU A 183 14.06 9.60 7.54
CA GLU A 183 15.29 10.37 7.74
C GLU A 183 16.14 9.81 8.90
N GLY A 184 17.40 9.44 8.58
CA GLY A 184 18.34 8.85 9.55
C GLY A 184 18.03 7.40 9.95
N ILE A 185 16.98 6.77 9.42
CA ILE A 185 16.50 5.45 9.84
C ILE A 185 16.50 4.43 8.70
N ALA A 186 15.83 4.75 7.59
CA ALA A 186 15.64 3.79 6.52
C ALA A 186 15.55 4.45 5.15
N GLU A 187 15.96 3.70 4.13
CA GLU A 187 15.71 4.05 2.74
C GLU A 187 15.31 2.81 1.96
N ASN A 188 14.25 2.93 1.17
CA ASN A 188 13.69 1.86 0.37
C ASN A 188 13.41 2.36 -1.04
N ILE A 189 14.06 1.75 -2.04
CA ILE A 189 13.90 2.07 -3.46
C ILE A 189 13.55 0.79 -4.20
N MET A 190 12.49 0.85 -5.00
CA MET A 190 12.11 -0.25 -5.87
C MET A 190 11.58 0.23 -7.21
N GLU A 191 11.65 -0.63 -8.21
CA GLU A 191 11.17 -0.40 -9.56
C GLU A 191 10.19 -1.50 -9.98
N GLN A 192 9.04 -1.10 -10.54
CA GLN A 192 8.02 -2.01 -11.03
C GLN A 192 8.54 -2.87 -12.17
N LEU A 193 8.25 -4.16 -12.13
CA LEU A 193 8.56 -5.05 -13.23
C LEU A 193 7.58 -4.86 -14.38
N GLY A 194 8.12 -4.66 -15.58
CA GLY A 194 7.37 -4.62 -16.82
C GLY A 194 7.05 -6.02 -17.32
N GLY A 195 5.78 -6.28 -17.62
CA GLY A 195 5.36 -7.48 -18.35
C GLY A 195 5.64 -7.36 -19.85
N ALA A 196 5.35 -8.43 -20.61
CA ALA A 196 5.63 -8.52 -22.05
C ALA A 196 5.01 -7.39 -22.90
N GLN A 197 3.98 -6.72 -22.40
CA GLN A 197 3.33 -5.59 -23.08
C GLN A 197 3.65 -4.23 -22.43
N GLY A 198 4.71 -4.15 -21.61
CA GLY A 198 5.11 -2.95 -20.90
C GLY A 198 4.20 -2.56 -19.72
N ARG A 199 3.14 -3.30 -19.46
CA ARG A 199 2.28 -3.07 -18.28
C ARG A 199 2.95 -3.67 -17.03
N PRO A 200 2.73 -3.08 -15.83
CA PRO A 200 3.25 -3.65 -14.60
C PRO A 200 2.78 -5.10 -14.39
N VAL A 201 3.69 -5.96 -13.95
CA VAL A 201 3.35 -7.33 -13.52
C VAL A 201 2.53 -7.24 -12.24
N LYS A 202 1.41 -7.97 -12.19
CA LYS A 202 0.52 -8.02 -11.02
C LYS A 202 0.22 -9.46 -10.61
N VAL A 203 0.08 -9.65 -9.30
CA VAL A 203 -0.41 -10.88 -8.69
C VAL A 203 -1.75 -10.59 -8.05
N HIS A 204 -2.68 -11.52 -8.18
CA HIS A 204 -4.04 -11.40 -7.69
C HIS A 204 -4.33 -12.52 -6.71
N ASP A 205 -5.22 -12.24 -5.76
CA ASP A 205 -5.86 -13.26 -4.92
C ASP A 205 -4.87 -14.18 -4.20
N THR A 206 -3.86 -13.57 -3.59
CA THR A 206 -2.86 -14.30 -2.81
C THR A 206 -3.39 -14.60 -1.41
N PRO A 207 -3.08 -15.78 -0.83
CA PRO A 207 -3.51 -16.14 0.53
C PRO A 207 -2.94 -15.19 1.59
N LEU A 208 -1.81 -14.56 1.34
CA LEU A 208 -1.25 -13.50 2.18
C LEU A 208 -1.09 -12.23 1.35
N ALA A 209 -1.64 -11.12 1.84
CA ALA A 209 -1.46 -9.79 1.25
C ALA A 209 -1.46 -8.73 2.35
N VAL A 210 -0.64 -7.69 2.20
CA VAL A 210 -0.66 -6.52 3.11
C VAL A 210 -1.93 -5.68 2.88
N ALA A 211 -2.47 -5.66 1.67
CA ALA A 211 -3.61 -4.82 1.31
C ALA A 211 -4.66 -5.58 0.46
N PRO A 212 -5.31 -6.62 0.99
CA PRO A 212 -6.40 -7.27 0.29
C PRO A 212 -7.62 -6.30 0.15
N PRO A 213 -8.45 -6.43 -0.88
CA PRO A 213 -8.41 -7.39 -1.99
C PRO A 213 -7.71 -6.85 -3.25
N PHE A 214 -6.85 -5.86 -3.12
CA PHE A 214 -6.24 -5.19 -4.27
C PHE A 214 -5.15 -6.06 -4.94
N PRO A 215 -5.05 -6.00 -6.28
CA PRO A 215 -3.94 -6.60 -6.99
C PRO A 215 -2.59 -6.03 -6.55
N ILE A 216 -1.63 -6.90 -6.32
CA ILE A 216 -0.29 -6.53 -5.90
C ILE A 216 0.57 -6.29 -7.13
N THR A 217 1.12 -5.10 -7.29
CA THR A 217 2.12 -4.80 -8.31
C THR A 217 3.48 -5.31 -7.84
N VAL A 218 4.12 -6.11 -8.67
CA VAL A 218 5.44 -6.70 -8.42
C VAL A 218 6.54 -5.75 -8.85
N SER A 219 7.54 -5.62 -8.00
CA SER A 219 8.72 -4.75 -8.20
C SER A 219 9.99 -5.48 -7.77
N LYS A 220 11.14 -4.95 -8.18
CA LYS A 220 12.44 -5.35 -7.67
C LYS A 220 12.99 -4.23 -6.81
N ALA A 221 13.41 -4.55 -5.60
CA ALA A 221 14.06 -3.59 -4.72
C ALA A 221 15.53 -3.41 -5.11
N SER A 222 15.92 -2.20 -5.43
CA SER A 222 17.32 -1.84 -5.67
C SER A 222 18.05 -1.44 -4.38
N LYS A 223 17.29 -1.04 -3.36
CA LYS A 223 17.83 -0.65 -2.06
C LYS A 223 16.83 -0.88 -0.95
N LEU A 224 17.26 -1.51 0.13
CA LEU A 224 16.57 -1.59 1.41
C LEU A 224 17.59 -1.41 2.50
N THR A 225 17.57 -0.28 3.21
CA THR A 225 18.41 -0.04 4.39
C THR A 225 17.56 0.27 5.59
N TYR A 226 18.02 -0.18 6.75
CA TYR A 226 17.44 0.12 8.05
C TYR A 226 18.53 0.24 9.09
N ASN A 227 18.50 1.29 9.90
CA ASN A 227 19.47 1.54 10.95
C ASN A 227 18.83 2.24 12.13
N ASP A 228 18.23 1.48 13.05
CA ASP A 228 17.65 1.99 14.29
C ASP A 228 17.52 0.87 15.31
N HIS A 229 17.19 1.20 16.56
CA HIS A 229 17.01 0.25 17.66
C HIS A 229 18.19 -0.71 17.86
N GLY A 230 19.41 -0.32 17.50
CA GLY A 230 20.58 -1.20 17.55
C GLY A 230 20.68 -2.21 16.40
N ILE A 231 19.75 -2.16 15.45
CA ILE A 231 19.71 -3.01 14.26
C ILE A 231 20.26 -2.25 13.08
N SER A 232 21.21 -2.83 12.34
CA SER A 232 21.68 -2.33 11.07
C SER A 232 21.47 -3.38 9.99
N HIS A 233 20.81 -3.00 8.89
CA HIS A 233 20.49 -3.90 7.79
C HIS A 233 20.62 -3.16 6.45
N SER A 234 21.20 -3.85 5.46
CA SER A 234 21.29 -3.39 4.09
C SER A 234 21.09 -4.56 3.14
N TRP A 235 20.25 -4.39 2.13
CA TRP A 235 19.92 -5.41 1.14
C TRP A 235 19.66 -4.79 -0.22
N GLU A 236 20.10 -5.47 -1.27
CA GLU A 236 19.89 -5.10 -2.66
C GLU A 236 19.35 -6.28 -3.46
N GLY A 237 18.57 -5.99 -4.49
CA GLY A 237 18.06 -7.01 -5.40
C GLY A 237 16.91 -7.86 -4.85
N GLY A 238 16.33 -7.46 -3.72
CA GLY A 238 15.20 -8.15 -3.11
C GLY A 238 13.86 -7.93 -3.84
N ASN A 239 12.80 -8.46 -3.25
CA ASN A 239 11.44 -8.28 -3.76
C ASN A 239 10.86 -6.93 -3.33
N GLY A 240 10.03 -6.35 -4.20
CA GLY A 240 9.24 -5.17 -3.92
C GLY A 240 7.77 -5.41 -4.29
N LEU A 241 6.86 -4.92 -3.46
CA LEU A 241 5.41 -5.03 -3.66
C LEU A 241 4.74 -3.69 -3.43
N SER A 242 3.67 -3.41 -4.15
CA SER A 242 2.84 -2.22 -3.90
C SER A 242 1.41 -2.41 -4.36
N SER A 243 0.47 -1.75 -3.67
CA SER A 243 -0.93 -1.64 -4.10
C SER A 243 -1.62 -0.44 -3.42
N PRO A 244 -2.85 -0.09 -3.84
CA PRO A 244 -3.77 0.64 -2.98
C PRO A 244 -4.09 -0.18 -1.73
N PHE A 245 -4.59 0.47 -0.69
CA PHE A 245 -5.15 -0.23 0.48
C PHE A 245 -6.41 0.46 0.99
N VAL A 246 -7.28 -0.33 1.64
CA VAL A 246 -8.38 0.14 2.46
C VAL A 246 -8.42 -0.73 3.71
N TYR A 247 -8.24 -0.11 4.86
CA TYR A 247 -8.35 -0.78 6.15
C TYR A 247 -9.56 -0.25 6.92
N ARG A 248 -10.26 -1.16 7.57
CA ARG A 248 -11.35 -0.87 8.49
C ARG A 248 -11.11 -1.60 9.80
N ASP A 249 -11.70 -1.08 10.87
CA ASP A 249 -11.84 -1.84 12.10
C ASP A 249 -12.71 -3.08 11.84
N GLY A 250 -12.60 -4.04 12.71
CA GLY A 250 -13.42 -5.23 12.67
C GLY A 250 -13.19 -6.03 13.93
N ALA A 251 -14.22 -6.67 14.46
CA ALA A 251 -13.99 -7.79 15.34
C ALA A 251 -12.99 -8.72 14.66
N ASN A 252 -12.01 -9.23 15.41
CA ASN A 252 -11.06 -10.25 14.95
C ASN A 252 -11.82 -11.50 14.48
N LYS A 253 -12.63 -11.34 13.47
CA LYS A 253 -12.96 -12.42 12.57
C LYS A 253 -11.70 -12.60 11.75
N GLN A 254 -10.71 -13.19 12.39
CA GLN A 254 -9.84 -14.10 11.75
C GLN A 254 -10.79 -15.12 11.10
N GLU A 255 -11.23 -14.83 9.88
CA GLU A 255 -11.53 -15.93 8.98
C GLU A 255 -10.22 -16.69 8.97
N ALA A 256 -10.23 -17.79 9.68
CA ALA A 256 -9.10 -18.67 9.79
C ALA A 256 -8.60 -18.85 8.37
N ILE A 257 -7.33 -18.49 8.13
CA ILE A 257 -6.60 -19.08 7.03
C ILE A 257 -6.55 -20.55 7.41
N GLU A 258 -7.58 -21.28 7.00
CA GLU A 258 -7.55 -22.74 7.07
C GLU A 258 -6.44 -23.17 6.12
N VAL A 259 -5.33 -23.63 6.70
CA VAL A 259 -4.18 -24.20 6.00
C VAL A 259 -4.46 -25.67 5.71
#